data_ca0b136e559a1478670fd26535883222
#
_entry.id   ca0b136e559a1478670fd26535883222
#
_cell.length_a   1.000
_cell.length_b   1.000
_cell.length_c   1.000
_cell.angle_alpha   90.00
_cell.angle_beta   90.00
_cell.angle_gamma   90.00
#
_symmetry.space_group_name_H-M   'P 1'
#
loop_
_entity.id
_entity.type
_entity.pdbx_description
1 polymer ?
#
loop_
_entity_poly.entity_id
_entity_poly.type
_entity_poly.pdbx_seq_one_letter_code
_entity_poly.pdbx_strand_id
1 'polypeptide(L)'
;MLILFLSCCTCVQAQHEILLHGKNGLAVVNKAGETTWQMPFGGIHDIHVLENGNIMVQRNMHEIVEIERENKKIVWSYNSRTQNGNQGKPLEVHAFQPLGNGNVMIAESGVGRIIEVNRDGKIVKETKLVVDSSHPHRDTRLVRKIKNGNYLVAHEGDGKIREYDFDSGKVIWTYDVPLTQNRAGGHGPQAYGNQAFSAVRLGNGNTLIGCGNGHTVLEVTPQKKIVWKLTQKELSGIVFAWITTLEVLPNGNYVIGNCHAGSGQPLLVEINPKTKDVVWTFDRYDDFGNNVSNSLLLDVAGKSNR
;
A
#
# COMPACT_ATOMS: atom_id res chain seq x y z
N MET A 1 41.65 28.35 26.92
CA MET A 1 41.40 27.88 25.52
C MET A 1 40.09 27.12 25.55
N LEU A 2 38.99 27.79 25.18
CA LEU A 2 37.64 27.26 25.24
C LEU A 2 37.32 26.62 23.89
N ILE A 3 37.22 25.31 23.83
CA ILE A 3 36.85 24.58 22.60
C ILE A 3 35.32 24.56 22.53
N LEU A 4 34.75 25.41 21.66
CA LEU A 4 33.34 25.31 21.29
C LEU A 4 33.14 24.09 20.41
N PHE A 5 32.47 23.07 20.95
CA PHE A 5 31.87 22.03 20.12
C PHE A 5 30.65 22.60 19.40
N LEU A 6 30.79 22.94 18.11
CA LEU A 6 29.63 23.12 17.25
C LEU A 6 29.00 21.73 17.02
N SER A 7 27.89 21.50 17.70
CA SER A 7 26.99 20.37 17.33
C SER A 7 26.40 20.71 15.98
N CYS A 8 26.94 20.06 14.93
CA CYS A 8 26.34 20.09 13.61
C CYS A 8 25.08 19.22 13.67
N CYS A 9 23.94 19.87 13.93
CA CYS A 9 22.65 19.25 13.75
C CYS A 9 22.49 19.03 12.24
N THR A 10 22.89 17.88 11.73
CA THR A 10 22.53 17.45 10.38
C THR A 10 21.02 17.22 10.39
N CYS A 11 20.25 18.24 10.04
CA CYS A 11 18.87 18.03 9.59
C CYS A 11 18.96 17.01 8.44
N VAL A 12 18.53 15.79 8.69
CA VAL A 12 18.30 14.82 7.62
C VAL A 12 17.16 15.39 6.79
N GLN A 13 17.52 16.01 5.70
CA GLN A 13 16.57 16.59 4.77
C GLN A 13 15.75 15.44 4.16
N ALA A 14 14.43 15.49 4.28
CA ALA A 14 13.58 14.51 3.65
C ALA A 14 13.86 14.54 2.14
N GLN A 15 14.23 13.38 1.57
CA GLN A 15 14.65 13.29 0.16
C GLN A 15 13.43 13.37 -0.77
N HIS A 16 12.22 13.09 -0.25
CA HIS A 16 10.99 12.99 -1.02
C HIS A 16 9.88 13.90 -0.48
N GLU A 17 9.03 14.38 -1.38
CA GLU A 17 7.73 14.92 -1.02
C GLU A 17 6.73 13.77 -0.93
N ILE A 18 6.02 13.65 0.20
CA ILE A 18 5.21 12.48 0.52
C ILE A 18 3.80 12.89 0.88
N LEU A 19 2.80 12.22 0.30
CA LEU A 19 1.44 12.18 0.80
C LEU A 19 1.25 10.90 1.62
N LEU A 20 0.83 11.03 2.88
CA LEU A 20 0.62 9.88 3.76
C LEU A 20 -0.54 10.13 4.74
N HIS A 21 -0.98 9.06 5.37
CA HIS A 21 -1.90 9.11 6.50
C HIS A 21 -1.20 8.68 7.78
N GLY A 22 -1.41 9.41 8.85
CA GLY A 22 -0.94 9.06 10.18
C GLY A 22 -1.96 9.41 11.27
N LYS A 23 -1.54 9.39 12.53
CA LYS A 23 -2.41 9.67 13.69
C LYS A 23 -3.16 11.01 13.62
N ASN A 24 -2.62 11.98 12.89
CA ASN A 24 -3.17 13.32 12.76
C ASN A 24 -3.96 13.53 11.44
N GLY A 25 -4.20 12.47 10.69
CA GLY A 25 -4.93 12.49 9.42
C GLY A 25 -4.02 12.44 8.19
N LEU A 26 -4.53 12.92 7.06
CA LEU A 26 -3.79 13.05 5.81
C LEU A 26 -2.83 14.23 5.90
N ALA A 27 -1.62 14.06 5.38
CA ALA A 27 -0.64 15.13 5.31
C ALA A 27 0.25 15.00 4.07
N VAL A 28 0.74 16.16 3.61
CA VAL A 28 1.85 16.26 2.66
C VAL A 28 3.06 16.80 3.41
N VAL A 29 4.16 16.07 3.33
CA VAL A 29 5.46 16.46 3.88
C VAL A 29 6.38 16.74 2.71
N ASN A 30 6.98 17.94 2.67
CA ASN A 30 7.91 18.33 1.63
C ASN A 30 9.33 17.74 1.84
N LYS A 31 10.22 17.99 0.90
CA LYS A 31 11.64 17.53 0.96
C LYS A 31 12.45 18.10 2.11
N ALA A 32 12.01 19.19 2.71
CA ALA A 32 12.62 19.76 3.92
C ALA A 32 12.09 19.11 5.21
N GLY A 33 11.15 18.17 5.10
CA GLY A 33 10.52 17.52 6.24
C GLY A 33 9.39 18.36 6.86
N GLU A 34 8.92 19.41 6.21
CA GLU A 34 7.84 20.27 6.71
C GLU A 34 6.49 19.77 6.23
N THR A 35 5.49 19.77 7.10
CA THR A 35 4.10 19.50 6.75
C THR A 35 3.50 20.73 6.04
N THR A 36 3.35 20.66 4.73
CA THR A 36 2.87 21.77 3.89
C THR A 36 1.36 21.74 3.65
N TRP A 37 0.73 20.60 3.85
CA TRP A 37 -0.71 20.41 3.75
C TRP A 37 -1.15 19.35 4.76
N GLN A 38 -2.28 19.55 5.41
CA GLN A 38 -2.83 18.59 6.36
C GLN A 38 -4.36 18.69 6.41
N MET A 39 -5.02 17.55 6.60
CA MET A 39 -6.46 17.47 6.79
C MET A 39 -6.77 16.38 7.83
N PRO A 40 -7.57 16.66 8.90
CA PRO A 40 -8.06 15.62 9.79
C PRO A 40 -8.83 14.56 8.99
N PHE A 41 -8.46 13.28 9.15
CA PHE A 41 -9.05 12.19 8.38
C PHE A 41 -8.92 10.85 9.12
N GLY A 42 -9.83 9.91 8.87
CA GLY A 42 -9.81 8.58 9.49
C GLY A 42 -8.73 7.65 8.92
N GLY A 43 -8.62 6.45 9.49
CA GLY A 43 -7.66 5.44 9.05
C GLY A 43 -7.89 5.02 7.59
N ILE A 44 -6.80 4.84 6.86
CA ILE A 44 -6.80 4.47 5.45
C ILE A 44 -5.93 3.26 5.17
N HIS A 45 -6.24 2.55 4.07
CA HIS A 45 -5.41 1.48 3.54
C HIS A 45 -4.91 1.74 2.11
N ASP A 46 -5.55 2.66 1.40
CA ASP A 46 -5.13 3.02 0.05
C ASP A 46 -5.30 4.52 -0.23
N ILE A 47 -4.45 5.07 -1.09
CA ILE A 47 -4.38 6.49 -1.39
C ILE A 47 -3.88 6.72 -2.82
N HIS A 48 -4.49 7.66 -3.54
CA HIS A 48 -4.10 8.06 -4.89
C HIS A 48 -4.19 9.57 -5.07
N VAL A 49 -3.33 10.10 -5.93
CA VAL A 49 -3.47 11.47 -6.47
C VAL A 49 -3.93 11.35 -7.92
N LEU A 50 -4.99 12.07 -8.25
CA LEU A 50 -5.57 12.12 -9.58
C LEU A 50 -4.79 13.11 -10.48
N GLU A 51 -5.01 13.04 -11.78
CA GLU A 51 -4.35 13.94 -12.76
C GLU A 51 -4.69 15.42 -12.52
N ASN A 52 -5.87 15.72 -11.96
CA ASN A 52 -6.27 17.07 -11.57
C ASN A 52 -5.69 17.52 -10.21
N GLY A 53 -4.86 16.71 -9.57
CA GLY A 53 -4.25 16.99 -8.27
C GLY A 53 -5.13 16.66 -7.06
N ASN A 54 -6.38 16.22 -7.25
CA ASN A 54 -7.26 15.78 -6.18
C ASN A 54 -6.73 14.50 -5.52
N ILE A 55 -7.06 14.30 -4.25
CA ILE A 55 -6.69 13.11 -3.49
C ILE A 55 -7.89 12.17 -3.44
N MET A 56 -7.71 10.92 -3.89
CA MET A 56 -8.69 9.86 -3.69
C MET A 56 -8.23 8.94 -2.57
N VAL A 57 -9.10 8.74 -1.56
CA VAL A 57 -8.73 8.05 -0.32
C VAL A 57 -9.98 7.46 0.34
N GLN A 58 -9.79 6.46 1.20
CA GLN A 58 -10.88 5.97 2.05
C GLN A 58 -11.14 6.95 3.19
N ARG A 59 -12.40 7.24 3.46
CA ARG A 59 -12.84 7.99 4.65
C ARG A 59 -13.03 7.08 5.87
N ASN A 60 -13.37 5.84 5.60
CA ASN A 60 -13.50 4.75 6.56
C ASN A 60 -13.37 3.41 5.82
N MET A 61 -13.62 2.30 6.48
CA MET A 61 -13.50 0.95 5.88
C MET A 61 -14.53 0.65 4.78
N HIS A 62 -15.42 1.57 4.43
CA HIS A 62 -16.52 1.33 3.49
C HIS A 62 -16.65 2.40 2.41
N GLU A 63 -16.07 3.55 2.63
CA GLU A 63 -16.31 4.71 1.79
C GLU A 63 -15.02 5.26 1.19
N ILE A 64 -15.06 5.47 -0.11
CA ILE A 64 -14.00 6.12 -0.88
C ILE A 64 -14.48 7.53 -1.21
N VAL A 65 -13.59 8.51 -1.06
CA VAL A 65 -13.87 9.90 -1.37
C VAL A 65 -12.79 10.49 -2.26
N GLU A 66 -13.20 11.46 -3.09
CA GLU A 66 -12.29 12.36 -3.78
C GLU A 66 -12.30 13.70 -3.08
N ILE A 67 -11.13 14.18 -2.70
CA ILE A 67 -10.92 15.44 -2.01
C ILE A 67 -10.26 16.42 -2.95
N GLU A 68 -10.89 17.57 -3.17
CA GLU A 68 -10.24 18.72 -3.80
C GLU A 68 -9.17 19.24 -2.86
N ARG A 69 -7.91 19.14 -3.27
CA ARG A 69 -6.76 19.39 -2.38
C ARG A 69 -6.71 20.82 -1.88
N GLU A 70 -7.02 21.79 -2.73
CA GLU A 70 -6.95 23.22 -2.40
C GLU A 70 -7.94 23.61 -1.29
N ASN A 71 -9.22 23.26 -1.47
CA ASN A 71 -10.32 23.67 -0.58
C ASN A 71 -10.64 22.61 0.48
N LYS A 72 -10.00 21.45 0.44
CA LYS A 72 -10.25 20.30 1.33
C LYS A 72 -11.72 19.82 1.31
N LYS A 73 -12.38 19.98 0.16
CA LYS A 73 -13.79 19.58 -0.02
C LYS A 73 -13.88 18.20 -0.62
N ILE A 74 -14.81 17.39 -0.14
CA ILE A 74 -15.18 16.13 -0.78
C ILE A 74 -16.06 16.48 -2.00
N VAL A 75 -15.61 16.12 -3.19
CA VAL A 75 -16.28 16.41 -4.46
C VAL A 75 -16.91 15.16 -5.10
N TRP A 76 -16.57 13.98 -4.61
CA TRP A 76 -17.16 12.71 -4.98
C TRP A 76 -17.05 11.70 -3.84
N SER A 77 -18.01 10.80 -3.72
CA SER A 77 -17.94 9.68 -2.78
C SER A 77 -18.67 8.45 -3.29
N TYR A 78 -18.17 7.28 -2.87
CA TYR A 78 -18.82 6.00 -3.08
C TYR A 78 -18.77 5.18 -1.78
N ASN A 79 -19.92 4.70 -1.33
CA ASN A 79 -20.03 3.90 -0.13
C ASN A 79 -20.41 2.46 -0.48
N SER A 80 -19.42 1.55 -0.47
CA SER A 80 -19.63 0.14 -0.78
C SER A 80 -20.65 -0.54 0.13
N ARG A 81 -20.79 -0.10 1.38
CA ARG A 81 -21.71 -0.74 2.35
C ARG A 81 -23.18 -0.51 2.05
N THR A 82 -23.53 0.61 1.45
CA THR A 82 -24.90 1.02 1.20
C THR A 82 -25.33 0.90 -0.25
N GLN A 83 -24.40 0.68 -1.16
CA GLN A 83 -24.65 0.65 -2.61
C GLN A 83 -24.50 -0.76 -3.18
N ASN A 84 -25.08 -0.98 -4.35
CA ASN A 84 -24.90 -2.17 -5.18
C ASN A 84 -25.17 -3.51 -4.45
N GLY A 85 -26.20 -3.55 -3.59
CA GLY A 85 -26.69 -4.78 -2.96
C GLY A 85 -25.87 -5.28 -1.77
N ASN A 86 -25.11 -4.40 -1.12
CA ASN A 86 -24.25 -4.77 0.01
C ASN A 86 -24.85 -4.50 1.39
N GLN A 87 -26.07 -3.97 1.48
CA GLN A 87 -26.71 -3.68 2.76
C GLN A 87 -26.72 -4.90 3.68
N GLY A 88 -26.20 -4.72 4.90
CA GLY A 88 -26.13 -5.77 5.91
C GLY A 88 -25.05 -6.83 5.73
N LYS A 89 -24.26 -6.78 4.65
CA LYS A 89 -23.16 -7.71 4.44
C LYS A 89 -21.91 -7.29 5.23
N PRO A 90 -21.13 -8.25 5.76
CA PRO A 90 -19.82 -7.94 6.31
C PRO A 90 -18.89 -7.54 5.15
N LEU A 91 -18.43 -6.29 5.17
CA LEU A 91 -17.65 -5.73 4.07
C LEU A 91 -16.65 -4.72 4.59
N GLU A 92 -15.43 -4.80 4.06
CA GLU A 92 -14.41 -3.76 4.17
C GLU A 92 -13.78 -3.50 2.80
N VAL A 93 -13.35 -2.26 2.57
CA VAL A 93 -12.60 -1.85 1.39
C VAL A 93 -11.19 -1.52 1.84
N HIS A 94 -10.21 -2.29 1.36
CA HIS A 94 -8.79 -2.08 1.65
C HIS A 94 -8.02 -1.55 0.44
N ALA A 95 -8.57 -1.75 -0.76
CA ALA A 95 -7.95 -1.30 -1.98
C ALA A 95 -8.98 -0.73 -2.96
N PHE A 96 -8.58 0.32 -3.63
CA PHE A 96 -9.29 0.89 -4.77
C PHE A 96 -8.26 1.51 -5.72
N GLN A 97 -8.66 1.79 -6.94
CA GLN A 97 -7.77 2.43 -7.93
C GLN A 97 -8.60 3.29 -8.88
N PRO A 98 -8.30 4.60 -8.98
CA PRO A 98 -8.84 5.42 -10.06
C PRO A 98 -8.26 4.93 -11.41
N LEU A 99 -9.13 4.76 -12.39
CA LEU A 99 -8.77 4.25 -13.71
C LEU A 99 -8.73 5.38 -14.74
N GLY A 100 -7.90 5.24 -15.79
CA GLY A 100 -7.72 6.26 -16.82
C GLY A 100 -8.98 6.60 -17.63
N ASN A 101 -10.02 5.76 -17.56
CA ASN A 101 -11.33 6.00 -18.17
C ASN A 101 -12.33 6.71 -17.24
N GLY A 102 -11.89 7.19 -16.08
CA GLY A 102 -12.71 7.90 -15.09
C GLY A 102 -13.46 6.99 -14.12
N ASN A 103 -13.46 5.68 -14.32
CA ASN A 103 -14.04 4.72 -13.39
C ASN A 103 -13.12 4.51 -12.16
N VAL A 104 -13.67 3.88 -11.13
CA VAL A 104 -12.91 3.48 -9.94
C VAL A 104 -13.04 1.97 -9.75
N MET A 105 -11.91 1.27 -9.74
CA MET A 105 -11.85 -0.12 -9.30
C MET A 105 -11.90 -0.17 -7.78
N ILE A 106 -12.68 -1.08 -7.20
CA ILE A 106 -12.87 -1.24 -5.76
C ILE A 106 -12.84 -2.72 -5.42
N ALA A 107 -12.03 -3.11 -4.44
CA ALA A 107 -12.01 -4.46 -3.91
C ALA A 107 -12.90 -4.54 -2.66
N GLU A 108 -13.98 -5.29 -2.75
CA GLU A 108 -14.95 -5.50 -1.68
C GLU A 108 -14.63 -6.81 -0.93
N SER A 109 -13.79 -6.68 0.09
CA SER A 109 -13.41 -7.76 1.02
C SER A 109 -14.61 -8.20 1.86
N GLY A 110 -14.75 -9.47 2.15
CA GLY A 110 -15.91 -10.06 2.83
C GLY A 110 -17.07 -10.38 1.89
N VAL A 111 -17.34 -9.53 0.91
CA VAL A 111 -18.27 -9.84 -0.20
C VAL A 111 -17.57 -10.70 -1.26
N GLY A 112 -16.26 -10.59 -1.37
CA GLY A 112 -15.44 -11.43 -2.23
C GLY A 112 -15.54 -11.07 -3.71
N ARG A 113 -15.47 -9.77 -4.04
CA ARG A 113 -15.47 -9.31 -5.44
C ARG A 113 -14.62 -8.05 -5.65
N ILE A 114 -14.22 -7.84 -6.88
CA ILE A 114 -13.73 -6.56 -7.41
C ILE A 114 -14.83 -5.99 -8.28
N ILE A 115 -15.14 -4.71 -8.12
CA ILE A 115 -16.04 -3.97 -9.00
C ILE A 115 -15.31 -2.80 -9.63
N GLU A 116 -15.72 -2.41 -10.84
CA GLU A 116 -15.43 -1.10 -11.39
C GLU A 116 -16.72 -0.30 -11.41
N VAL A 117 -16.73 0.88 -10.84
CA VAL A 117 -17.88 1.78 -10.82
C VAL A 117 -17.59 3.03 -11.62
N ASN A 118 -18.61 3.56 -12.31
CA ASN A 118 -18.53 4.88 -12.92
C ASN A 118 -18.73 5.99 -11.86
N ARG A 119 -18.66 7.24 -12.27
CA ARG A 119 -18.81 8.39 -11.35
C ARG A 119 -20.22 8.53 -10.75
N ASP A 120 -21.24 7.89 -11.34
CA ASP A 120 -22.60 7.80 -10.79
C ASP A 120 -22.75 6.66 -9.78
N GLY A 121 -21.68 5.90 -9.50
CA GLY A 121 -21.68 4.76 -8.58
C GLY A 121 -22.30 3.47 -9.17
N LYS A 122 -22.52 3.41 -10.49
CA LYS A 122 -23.04 2.20 -11.16
C LYS A 122 -21.90 1.24 -11.49
N ILE A 123 -22.10 -0.05 -11.19
CA ILE A 123 -21.16 -1.10 -11.57
C ILE A 123 -21.13 -1.22 -13.09
N VAL A 124 -19.94 -1.14 -13.68
CA VAL A 124 -19.66 -1.37 -15.10
C VAL A 124 -18.90 -2.67 -15.35
N LYS A 125 -18.24 -3.20 -14.32
CA LYS A 125 -17.55 -4.51 -14.34
C LYS A 125 -17.60 -5.10 -12.94
N GLU A 126 -17.76 -6.42 -12.89
CA GLU A 126 -17.65 -7.20 -11.66
C GLU A 126 -16.80 -8.46 -11.92
N THR A 127 -15.92 -8.78 -10.96
CA THR A 127 -15.11 -10.00 -10.95
C THR A 127 -15.20 -10.64 -9.58
N LYS A 128 -15.68 -11.86 -9.51
CA LYS A 128 -15.76 -12.62 -8.26
C LYS A 128 -14.38 -13.09 -7.84
N LEU A 129 -14.05 -12.93 -6.58
CA LEU A 129 -12.79 -13.40 -6.00
C LEU A 129 -12.89 -14.84 -5.50
N VAL A 130 -11.80 -15.58 -5.62
CA VAL A 130 -11.60 -16.88 -5.00
C VAL A 130 -10.85 -16.64 -3.69
N VAL A 131 -11.47 -17.02 -2.57
CA VAL A 131 -10.93 -16.86 -1.22
C VAL A 131 -11.06 -18.20 -0.51
N ASP A 132 -9.97 -18.67 0.12
CA ASP A 132 -9.95 -19.98 0.77
C ASP A 132 -10.77 -19.95 2.10
N SER A 133 -10.70 -18.82 2.82
CA SER A 133 -11.47 -18.60 4.04
C SER A 133 -11.90 -17.15 4.16
N SER A 134 -13.17 -16.87 3.90
CA SER A 134 -13.68 -15.49 3.84
C SER A 134 -13.61 -14.79 5.19
N HIS A 135 -13.06 -13.57 5.16
CA HIS A 135 -12.98 -12.67 6.30
C HIS A 135 -12.90 -11.22 5.82
N PRO A 136 -13.83 -10.33 6.17
CA PRO A 136 -13.91 -8.98 5.61
C PRO A 136 -12.61 -8.19 5.77
N HIS A 137 -11.85 -8.42 6.83
CA HIS A 137 -10.60 -7.71 7.07
C HIS A 137 -9.38 -8.30 6.33
N ARG A 138 -9.44 -9.54 5.80
CA ARG A 138 -8.26 -10.26 5.30
C ARG A 138 -8.41 -10.92 3.92
N ASP A 139 -9.60 -10.85 3.30
CA ASP A 139 -9.79 -11.46 1.97
C ASP A 139 -8.93 -10.77 0.93
N THR A 140 -8.83 -9.43 1.02
CA THR A 140 -7.97 -8.63 0.15
C THR A 140 -7.21 -7.58 0.95
N ARG A 141 -5.99 -7.29 0.53
CA ARG A 141 -5.26 -6.09 0.90
C ARG A 141 -5.08 -5.21 -0.33
N LEU A 142 -3.88 -4.95 -0.81
CA LEU A 142 -3.74 -4.17 -2.02
C LEU A 142 -4.17 -4.97 -3.26
N VAL A 143 -4.94 -4.32 -4.11
CA VAL A 143 -5.38 -4.82 -5.41
C VAL A 143 -5.05 -3.77 -6.45
N ARG A 144 -4.51 -4.22 -7.58
CA ARG A 144 -4.19 -3.32 -8.69
C ARG A 144 -4.67 -3.90 -10.02
N LYS A 145 -5.26 -3.05 -10.83
CA LYS A 145 -5.44 -3.33 -12.26
C LYS A 145 -4.10 -3.09 -12.94
N ILE A 146 -3.50 -4.16 -13.44
CA ILE A 146 -2.17 -4.13 -14.04
C ILE A 146 -2.24 -3.80 -15.55
N LYS A 147 -1.07 -3.58 -16.16
CA LYS A 147 -0.97 -3.05 -17.54
C LYS A 147 -1.72 -3.89 -18.61
N ASN A 148 -1.81 -5.21 -18.44
CA ASN A 148 -2.57 -6.08 -19.35
C ASN A 148 -4.09 -6.07 -19.11
N GLY A 149 -4.58 -5.26 -18.17
CA GLY A 149 -5.98 -5.14 -17.79
C GLY A 149 -6.42 -6.06 -16.66
N ASN A 150 -5.66 -7.09 -16.31
CA ASN A 150 -5.96 -8.04 -15.25
C ASN A 150 -5.88 -7.41 -13.85
N TYR A 151 -6.42 -8.11 -12.86
CA TYR A 151 -6.33 -7.69 -11.46
C TYR A 151 -5.29 -8.55 -10.73
N LEU A 152 -4.33 -7.90 -10.09
CA LEU A 152 -3.36 -8.53 -9.18
C LEU A 152 -3.81 -8.27 -7.74
N VAL A 153 -4.02 -9.34 -6.98
CA VAL A 153 -4.67 -9.32 -5.66
C VAL A 153 -3.76 -9.96 -4.62
N ALA A 154 -3.51 -9.22 -3.54
CA ALA A 154 -2.91 -9.77 -2.33
C ALA A 154 -4.02 -10.27 -1.39
N HIS A 155 -4.13 -11.60 -1.22
CA HIS A 155 -5.03 -12.27 -0.31
C HIS A 155 -4.30 -12.54 1.01
N GLU A 156 -4.41 -11.62 1.97
CA GLU A 156 -3.71 -11.71 3.25
C GLU A 156 -4.10 -12.97 4.02
N GLY A 157 -5.40 -13.22 4.11
CA GLY A 157 -5.94 -14.38 4.84
C GLY A 157 -5.43 -15.71 4.31
N ASP A 158 -5.35 -15.85 2.99
CA ASP A 158 -4.88 -17.06 2.31
C ASP A 158 -3.35 -17.17 2.27
N GLY A 159 -2.61 -16.06 2.47
CA GLY A 159 -1.16 -16.00 2.23
C GLY A 159 -0.82 -16.20 0.76
N LYS A 160 -1.62 -15.65 -0.14
CA LYS A 160 -1.50 -15.85 -1.59
C LYS A 160 -1.59 -14.56 -2.37
N ILE A 161 -0.90 -14.55 -3.51
CA ILE A 161 -1.11 -13.55 -4.56
C ILE A 161 -1.78 -14.23 -5.73
N ARG A 162 -2.89 -13.65 -6.23
CA ARG A 162 -3.61 -14.17 -7.40
C ARG A 162 -3.72 -13.10 -8.48
N GLU A 163 -3.56 -13.52 -9.72
CA GLU A 163 -3.90 -12.70 -10.89
C GLU A 163 -5.21 -13.23 -11.50
N TYR A 164 -6.15 -12.31 -11.69
CA TYR A 164 -7.46 -12.59 -12.27
C TYR A 164 -7.50 -11.99 -13.66
N ASP A 165 -7.84 -12.82 -14.64
CA ASP A 165 -8.10 -12.40 -16.01
C ASP A 165 -9.31 -11.44 -16.05
N PHE A 166 -9.14 -10.31 -16.70
CA PHE A 166 -10.16 -9.26 -16.72
C PHE A 166 -11.46 -9.71 -17.39
N ASP A 167 -11.36 -10.41 -18.51
CA ASP A 167 -12.54 -10.78 -19.32
C ASP A 167 -13.33 -11.92 -18.70
N SER A 168 -12.66 -13.00 -18.36
CA SER A 168 -13.27 -14.22 -17.83
C SER A 168 -13.49 -14.20 -16.31
N GLY A 169 -12.81 -13.34 -15.58
CA GLY A 169 -12.79 -13.32 -14.11
C GLY A 169 -12.11 -14.55 -13.48
N LYS A 170 -11.45 -15.40 -14.28
CA LYS A 170 -10.77 -16.60 -13.77
C LYS A 170 -9.40 -16.27 -13.20
N VAL A 171 -8.99 -17.03 -12.19
CA VAL A 171 -7.61 -17.02 -11.70
C VAL A 171 -6.72 -17.68 -12.76
N ILE A 172 -5.73 -16.91 -13.25
CA ILE A 172 -4.76 -17.39 -14.26
C ILE A 172 -3.36 -17.58 -13.68
N TRP A 173 -3.08 -17.02 -12.52
CA TRP A 173 -1.83 -17.20 -11.80
C TRP A 173 -2.07 -17.13 -10.30
N THR A 174 -1.40 -18.00 -9.54
CA THR A 174 -1.43 -18.02 -8.07
C THR A 174 -0.02 -18.23 -7.55
N TYR A 175 0.38 -17.45 -6.54
CA TYR A 175 1.62 -17.64 -5.81
C TYR A 175 1.33 -17.80 -4.32
N ASP A 176 1.70 -18.95 -3.76
CA ASP A 176 1.65 -19.20 -2.32
C ASP A 176 2.91 -18.57 -1.70
N VAL A 177 2.73 -17.66 -0.74
CA VAL A 177 3.85 -17.01 -0.05
C VAL A 177 4.60 -18.09 0.76
N PRO A 178 5.90 -18.36 0.46
CA PRO A 178 6.61 -19.51 0.99
C PRO A 178 7.17 -19.25 2.40
N LEU A 179 6.32 -18.76 3.29
CA LEU A 179 6.60 -18.49 4.69
C LEU A 179 5.72 -19.39 5.56
N THR A 180 6.03 -19.45 6.87
CA THR A 180 5.26 -20.30 7.77
C THR A 180 3.78 -19.92 7.79
N GLN A 181 2.92 -20.93 7.74
CA GLN A 181 1.49 -20.75 7.93
C GLN A 181 1.09 -20.63 9.40
N ASN A 182 1.97 -21.03 10.31
CA ASN A 182 1.82 -20.73 11.73
C ASN A 182 1.99 -19.23 11.90
N ARG A 183 0.98 -18.57 12.46
CA ARG A 183 0.96 -17.11 12.58
C ARG A 183 0.93 -16.74 14.05
N ALA A 184 1.85 -15.89 14.50
CA ALA A 184 1.77 -15.27 15.81
C ALA A 184 1.16 -13.88 15.70
N GLY A 185 0.35 -13.54 16.70
CA GLY A 185 -0.55 -12.41 16.70
C GLY A 185 0.08 -11.04 16.58
N GLY A 186 -0.75 -10.09 16.17
CA GLY A 186 -0.43 -8.68 16.05
C GLY A 186 0.23 -8.31 14.72
N HIS A 187 0.66 -7.06 14.65
CA HIS A 187 1.30 -6.47 13.47
C HIS A 187 2.72 -5.98 13.75
N GLY A 188 3.16 -6.06 15.02
CA GLY A 188 4.48 -5.60 15.44
C GLY A 188 5.62 -6.56 15.08
N PRO A 189 6.86 -6.24 15.49
CA PRO A 189 8.05 -7.04 15.17
C PRO A 189 8.02 -8.48 15.67
N GLN A 190 7.20 -8.78 16.67
CA GLN A 190 7.02 -10.12 17.22
C GLN A 190 6.07 -11.00 16.39
N ALA A 191 5.29 -10.41 15.50
CA ALA A 191 4.41 -11.15 14.61
C ALA A 191 5.22 -11.95 13.59
N TYR A 192 4.66 -13.05 13.10
CA TYR A 192 5.24 -13.79 11.98
C TYR A 192 4.16 -14.57 11.22
N GLY A 193 4.46 -14.92 9.99
CA GLY A 193 3.55 -15.70 9.15
C GLY A 193 3.75 -15.46 7.66
N ASN A 194 2.77 -15.88 6.88
CA ASN A 194 2.77 -15.76 5.42
C ASN A 194 1.76 -14.72 4.90
N GLN A 195 1.31 -13.80 5.72
CA GLN A 195 0.31 -12.80 5.33
C GLN A 195 0.94 -11.80 4.35
N ALA A 196 0.44 -11.79 3.11
CA ALA A 196 0.87 -10.82 2.10
C ALA A 196 -0.01 -9.57 2.16
N PHE A 197 0.60 -8.40 2.07
CA PHE A 197 -0.13 -7.13 2.06
C PHE A 197 -0.21 -6.51 0.67
N SER A 198 0.85 -6.58 -0.10
CA SER A 198 0.95 -5.91 -1.41
C SER A 198 1.63 -6.77 -2.46
N ALA A 199 1.30 -6.51 -3.72
CA ALA A 199 1.97 -7.09 -4.86
C ALA A 199 2.01 -6.08 -6.02
N VAL A 200 3.17 -5.94 -6.64
CA VAL A 200 3.42 -5.04 -7.77
C VAL A 200 3.95 -5.84 -8.95
N ARG A 201 3.30 -5.74 -10.11
CA ARG A 201 3.80 -6.34 -11.34
C ARG A 201 4.88 -5.45 -11.94
N LEU A 202 6.09 -5.98 -12.06
CA LEU A 202 7.24 -5.27 -12.62
C LEU A 202 7.23 -5.28 -14.16
N GLY A 203 7.97 -4.34 -14.74
CA GLY A 203 8.09 -4.24 -16.21
C GLY A 203 8.71 -5.46 -16.89
N ASN A 204 9.50 -6.25 -16.18
CA ASN A 204 10.10 -7.51 -16.65
C ASN A 204 9.14 -8.73 -16.54
N GLY A 205 7.92 -8.52 -16.06
CA GLY A 205 6.91 -9.56 -15.85
C GLY A 205 6.98 -10.24 -14.48
N ASN A 206 8.00 -9.98 -13.67
CA ASN A 206 8.07 -10.49 -12.31
C ASN A 206 7.07 -9.79 -11.39
N THR A 207 6.82 -10.37 -10.22
CA THR A 207 5.96 -9.78 -9.19
C THR A 207 6.78 -9.50 -7.94
N LEU A 208 6.77 -8.25 -7.49
CA LEU A 208 7.32 -7.85 -6.20
C LEU A 208 6.21 -8.00 -5.15
N ILE A 209 6.52 -8.63 -4.01
CA ILE A 209 5.53 -9.00 -2.98
C ILE A 209 5.98 -8.49 -1.62
N GLY A 210 5.15 -7.70 -0.96
CA GLY A 210 5.31 -7.29 0.44
C GLY A 210 4.65 -8.31 1.37
N CYS A 211 5.47 -9.05 2.11
CA CYS A 211 5.03 -10.18 2.91
C CYS A 211 4.63 -9.78 4.34
N GLY A 212 3.86 -8.70 4.52
CA GLY A 212 3.24 -8.32 5.80
C GLY A 212 4.03 -8.71 7.06
N ASN A 213 3.49 -9.65 7.83
CA ASN A 213 4.12 -10.21 9.04
C ASN A 213 5.28 -11.19 8.75
N GLY A 214 5.66 -11.39 7.52
CA GLY A 214 6.81 -12.20 7.16
C GLY A 214 8.12 -11.41 7.12
N HIS A 215 8.09 -10.11 7.40
CA HIS A 215 9.26 -9.21 7.47
C HIS A 215 10.18 -9.33 6.25
N THR A 216 9.59 -9.56 5.08
CA THR A 216 10.32 -9.93 3.86
C THR A 216 9.65 -9.30 2.64
N VAL A 217 10.46 -8.87 1.68
CA VAL A 217 10.01 -8.53 0.33
C VAL A 217 10.59 -9.56 -0.63
N LEU A 218 9.76 -10.09 -1.53
CA LEU A 218 10.13 -11.09 -2.53
C LEU A 218 9.93 -10.55 -3.93
N GLU A 219 10.83 -10.89 -4.86
CA GLU A 219 10.57 -10.80 -6.29
C GLU A 219 10.51 -12.20 -6.88
N VAL A 220 9.41 -12.51 -7.56
CA VAL A 220 9.13 -13.83 -8.13
C VAL A 220 8.85 -13.75 -9.62
N THR A 221 9.35 -14.72 -10.38
CA THR A 221 9.08 -14.82 -11.82
C THR A 221 7.65 -15.30 -12.10
N PRO A 222 7.13 -15.17 -13.33
CA PRO A 222 5.87 -15.80 -13.73
C PRO A 222 5.85 -17.31 -13.48
N GLN A 223 7.01 -17.97 -13.51
CA GLN A 223 7.18 -19.41 -13.21
C GLN A 223 7.31 -19.68 -11.70
N LYS A 224 7.03 -18.68 -10.86
CA LYS A 224 7.00 -18.78 -9.39
C LYS A 224 8.36 -19.00 -8.73
N LYS A 225 9.47 -18.70 -9.42
CA LYS A 225 10.82 -18.78 -8.88
C LYS A 225 11.17 -17.46 -8.18
N ILE A 226 11.63 -17.51 -6.93
CA ILE A 226 12.20 -16.35 -6.26
C ILE A 226 13.54 -16.01 -6.93
N VAL A 227 13.67 -14.76 -7.40
CA VAL A 227 14.89 -14.25 -8.04
C VAL A 227 15.57 -13.17 -7.22
N TRP A 228 14.84 -12.56 -6.30
CA TRP A 228 15.37 -11.60 -5.35
C TRP A 228 14.54 -11.63 -4.05
N LYS A 229 15.18 -11.34 -2.93
CA LYS A 229 14.53 -11.17 -1.64
C LYS A 229 15.28 -10.16 -0.78
N LEU A 230 14.55 -9.46 0.07
CA LEU A 230 15.06 -8.67 1.17
C LEU A 230 14.40 -9.16 2.46
N THR A 231 15.20 -9.51 3.45
CA THR A 231 14.71 -9.97 4.74
C THR A 231 15.16 -9.03 5.84
N GLN A 232 14.47 -9.05 6.97
CA GLN A 232 14.84 -8.30 8.18
C GLN A 232 16.33 -8.40 8.53
N LYS A 233 16.95 -9.56 8.33
CA LYS A 233 18.36 -9.83 8.72
C LYS A 233 19.38 -9.07 7.87
N GLU A 234 18.98 -8.55 6.72
CA GLU A 234 19.84 -7.83 5.79
C GLU A 234 19.85 -6.32 6.05
N LEU A 235 19.04 -5.84 7.00
CA LEU A 235 18.90 -4.41 7.34
C LEU A 235 19.52 -4.16 8.72
N SER A 236 20.59 -3.38 8.77
CA SER A 236 21.22 -2.98 10.03
C SER A 236 20.46 -1.82 10.66
N GLY A 237 20.06 -1.97 11.93
CA GLY A 237 19.39 -0.91 12.69
C GLY A 237 17.93 -0.66 12.34
N ILE A 238 17.40 -1.28 11.28
CA ILE A 238 15.99 -1.17 10.88
C ILE A 238 15.26 -2.46 11.23
N VAL A 239 14.14 -2.33 11.90
CA VAL A 239 13.23 -3.44 12.20
C VAL A 239 12.05 -3.39 11.26
N PHE A 240 11.89 -4.39 10.41
CA PHE A 240 10.64 -4.60 9.69
C PHE A 240 9.61 -5.23 10.61
N ALA A 241 8.41 -4.66 10.62
CA ALA A 241 7.30 -5.22 11.38
C ALA A 241 6.18 -5.71 10.44
N TRP A 242 5.40 -4.80 9.90
CA TRP A 242 4.36 -5.13 8.94
C TRP A 242 4.65 -4.44 7.62
N ILE A 243 5.20 -5.19 6.67
CA ILE A 243 5.48 -4.66 5.34
C ILE A 243 4.15 -4.44 4.62
N THR A 244 3.87 -3.17 4.31
CA THR A 244 2.59 -2.76 3.71
C THR A 244 2.74 -2.46 2.24
N THR A 245 2.93 -1.20 1.89
CA THR A 245 3.01 -0.75 0.51
C THR A 245 4.38 -0.98 -0.09
N LEU A 246 4.37 -1.16 -1.39
CA LEU A 246 5.54 -1.18 -2.23
C LEU A 246 5.36 -0.14 -3.34
N GLU A 247 6.38 0.69 -3.54
CA GLU A 247 6.43 1.63 -4.65
C GLU A 247 7.74 1.44 -5.40
N VAL A 248 7.67 1.13 -6.69
CA VAL A 248 8.84 0.94 -7.55
C VAL A 248 9.09 2.23 -8.29
N LEU A 249 10.19 2.86 -7.98
CA LEU A 249 10.54 4.17 -8.54
C LEU A 249 11.09 4.06 -9.97
N PRO A 250 11.03 5.12 -10.78
CA PRO A 250 11.60 5.13 -12.12
C PRO A 250 13.12 4.88 -12.16
N ASN A 251 13.85 5.22 -11.08
CA ASN A 251 15.28 4.91 -10.93
C ASN A 251 15.55 3.42 -10.60
N GLY A 252 14.49 2.63 -10.38
CA GLY A 252 14.53 1.23 -10.03
C GLY A 252 14.60 0.92 -8.55
N ASN A 253 14.67 1.92 -7.67
CA ASN A 253 14.62 1.71 -6.23
C ASN A 253 13.22 1.30 -5.77
N TYR A 254 13.15 0.64 -4.60
CA TYR A 254 11.91 0.23 -3.96
C TYR A 254 11.67 1.03 -2.70
N VAL A 255 10.51 1.66 -2.57
CA VAL A 255 10.05 2.24 -1.31
C VAL A 255 9.12 1.24 -0.63
N ILE A 256 9.44 0.90 0.61
CA ILE A 256 8.78 -0.14 1.40
C ILE A 256 8.11 0.51 2.60
N GLY A 257 6.81 0.31 2.74
CA GLY A 257 6.05 0.73 3.93
C GLY A 257 6.32 -0.22 5.09
N ASN A 258 6.64 0.36 6.26
CA ASN A 258 7.01 -0.37 7.48
C ASN A 258 6.07 0.01 8.64
N CYS A 259 4.85 -0.48 8.57
CA CYS A 259 3.81 -0.23 9.57
C CYS A 259 4.07 -1.03 10.86
N HIS A 260 3.73 -0.47 12.01
CA HIS A 260 3.83 -1.12 13.34
C HIS A 260 5.26 -1.44 13.85
N ALA A 261 6.29 -0.84 13.29
CA ALA A 261 7.66 -1.09 13.73
C ALA A 261 8.02 -0.47 15.09
N GLY A 262 7.25 0.51 15.55
CA GLY A 262 7.43 1.17 16.84
C GLY A 262 8.24 2.47 16.76
N SER A 263 8.40 3.10 17.91
CA SER A 263 9.18 4.35 18.02
C SER A 263 10.64 4.12 17.69
N GLY A 264 11.27 5.10 17.03
CA GLY A 264 12.67 5.03 16.60
C GLY A 264 12.93 4.15 15.38
N GLN A 265 11.85 3.67 14.72
CA GLN A 265 11.94 2.91 13.48
C GLN A 265 11.31 3.70 12.32
N PRO A 266 11.89 3.57 11.10
CA PRO A 266 11.36 4.28 9.95
C PRO A 266 9.99 3.73 9.54
N LEU A 267 9.12 4.64 9.13
CA LEU A 267 7.80 4.36 8.57
C LEU A 267 7.88 3.94 7.08
N LEU A 268 8.89 4.48 6.37
CA LEU A 268 9.21 4.13 4.98
C LEU A 268 10.71 3.90 4.86
N VAL A 269 11.08 2.95 3.99
CA VAL A 269 12.47 2.62 3.69
C VAL A 269 12.65 2.53 2.18
N GLU A 270 13.54 3.35 1.61
CA GLU A 270 13.95 3.23 0.20
C GLU A 270 15.19 2.36 0.10
N ILE A 271 15.12 1.37 -0.76
CA ILE A 271 16.18 0.37 -0.99
C ILE A 271 16.63 0.41 -2.44
N ASN A 272 17.95 0.38 -2.66
CA ASN A 272 18.51 0.01 -3.96
C ASN A 272 18.45 -1.53 -4.10
N PRO A 273 17.65 -2.10 -5.00
CA PRO A 273 17.49 -3.55 -5.07
C PRO A 273 18.74 -4.30 -5.54
N LYS A 274 19.69 -3.64 -6.21
CA LYS A 274 20.92 -4.27 -6.71
C LYS A 274 21.95 -4.50 -5.60
N THR A 275 22.08 -3.53 -4.70
CA THR A 275 23.04 -3.56 -3.58
C THR A 275 22.41 -3.92 -2.25
N LYS A 276 21.08 -3.73 -2.15
CA LYS A 276 20.27 -3.80 -0.92
C LYS A 276 20.61 -2.70 0.09
N ASP A 277 21.32 -1.68 -0.33
CA ASP A 277 21.59 -0.53 0.53
C ASP A 277 20.33 0.27 0.78
N VAL A 278 20.21 0.74 2.02
CA VAL A 278 19.21 1.74 2.39
C VAL A 278 19.63 3.08 1.81
N VAL A 279 18.84 3.61 0.90
CA VAL A 279 19.09 4.89 0.22
C VAL A 279 18.51 6.05 1.01
N TRP A 280 17.34 5.82 1.59
CA TRP A 280 16.61 6.82 2.35
C TRP A 280 15.63 6.16 3.34
N THR A 281 15.34 6.87 4.42
CA THR A 281 14.31 6.51 5.40
C THR A 281 13.44 7.71 5.75
N PHE A 282 12.18 7.43 6.06
CA PHE A 282 11.26 8.40 6.63
C PHE A 282 10.86 7.93 8.03
N ASP A 283 11.39 8.60 9.08
CA ASP A 283 11.23 8.18 10.46
C ASP A 283 10.55 9.28 11.33
N ARG A 284 9.37 9.67 10.94
CA ARG A 284 8.57 10.66 11.66
C ARG A 284 7.47 10.01 12.51
N TYR A 285 7.87 9.02 13.31
CA TYR A 285 6.95 8.30 14.20
C TYR A 285 6.18 9.22 15.13
N ASP A 286 6.84 10.22 15.72
CA ASP A 286 6.20 11.14 16.68
C ASP A 286 5.09 11.97 16.05
N ASP A 287 5.16 12.24 14.75
CA ASP A 287 4.14 12.99 14.03
C ASP A 287 3.03 12.11 13.46
N PHE A 288 3.38 10.95 12.89
CA PHE A 288 2.46 10.12 12.13
C PHE A 288 2.05 8.84 12.85
N GLY A 289 2.76 8.46 13.92
CA GLY A 289 2.44 7.26 14.71
C GLY A 289 2.81 5.96 14.00
N ASN A 290 2.29 4.86 14.52
CA ASN A 290 2.70 3.50 14.18
C ASN A 290 1.89 2.86 13.03
N ASN A 291 0.86 3.54 12.54
CA ASN A 291 -0.15 2.95 11.67
C ASN A 291 -0.15 3.52 10.24
N VAL A 292 1.02 3.92 9.74
CA VAL A 292 1.15 4.36 8.34
C VAL A 292 1.07 3.14 7.43
N SER A 293 -0.14 2.85 6.96
CA SER A 293 -0.40 1.67 6.12
C SER A 293 -0.24 1.95 4.62
N ASN A 294 -0.28 3.22 4.21
CA ASN A 294 -0.06 3.62 2.83
C ASN A 294 0.52 5.03 2.72
N SER A 295 1.29 5.25 1.66
CA SER A 295 1.91 6.53 1.31
C SER A 295 2.06 6.62 -0.20
N LEU A 296 2.34 7.82 -0.70
CA LEU A 296 2.63 8.09 -2.10
C LEU A 296 3.71 9.17 -2.20
N LEU A 297 4.78 8.89 -2.93
CA LEU A 297 5.78 9.89 -3.26
C LEU A 297 5.24 10.82 -4.36
N LEU A 298 5.31 12.13 -4.13
CA LEU A 298 4.74 13.15 -5.01
C LEU A 298 5.75 13.78 -5.97
N ASP A 299 7.03 13.66 -5.66
CA ASP A 299 8.14 14.31 -6.39
C ASP A 299 8.86 13.37 -7.36
N VAL A 300 8.33 12.19 -7.58
CA VAL A 300 8.92 11.20 -8.47
C VAL A 300 8.62 11.57 -9.91
N ALA A 301 9.65 11.78 -10.73
CA ALA A 301 9.52 12.04 -12.15
C ALA A 301 8.99 10.79 -12.87
N GLY A 302 7.78 10.86 -13.40
CA GLY A 302 7.09 9.74 -14.02
C GLY A 302 6.13 9.04 -13.05
N LYS A 303 5.53 7.93 -13.50
CA LYS A 303 4.65 7.12 -12.63
C LYS A 303 5.48 6.06 -11.93
N SER A 304 5.49 6.09 -10.62
CA SER A 304 5.91 4.93 -9.84
C SER A 304 4.91 3.77 -10.06
N ASN A 305 5.41 2.55 -10.00
CA ASN A 305 4.58 1.36 -10.07
C ASN A 305 4.28 0.87 -8.64
N ARG A 306 3.02 0.72 -8.30
CA ARG A 306 2.60 0.45 -6.92
C ARG A 306 1.33 -0.40 -6.86
#